data_82da5b2e8136a5fa53a6618eb05442a8
#
_entry.id   82da5b2e8136a5fa53a6618eb05442a8
#
_cell.length_a   1.000
_cell.length_b   1.000
_cell.length_c   1.000
_cell.angle_alpha   90.00
_cell.angle_beta   90.00
_cell.angle_gamma   90.00
#
_symmetry.space_group_name_H-M   'P 1'
#
loop_
_entity.id
_entity.type
_entity.pdbx_description
1 polymer ?
#
loop_
_entity_poly.entity_id
_entity_poly.type
_entity_poly.pdbx_seq_one_letter_code
_entity_poly.pdbx_strand_id
1 'polypeptide(L)'
;MKRTFIADVKPGEQVKIAGFVENCRNKKARAFLVIRDMTGKVQVYVEKEGNEALAAVVDQLTIDSVVTIEGECIANEYVKMGGMEIIPSSIRIESIADALPIKEDSAIDSRLDYRWVDLRTERNTLIFHVQSEITAAMRDYLLKNKFTELHFPKIIGAASESGSEVFKLNYFDRDAYLAQSPQFYKQMAMAAGLERVFECAPCFRAEKSHTNKHATEFTSFDLEFSYVESFHDVMALEEEMLTYVLGRVKEKYGEDIERIFGIPVEVPTNPFPVLSVAEIYRLLEERYGYTCPESEKGDLTTDAERMTHRLVKELYGHEFLFVTDFAQDKRPFYHMRDEQGVPQGYDLIWRGVEITSGAQREHRYDHLCANAAEKGLGEDVKFYTEFFRYGCPPHGGFAIGVDRLTMLFLGIPIKEAMFLFRGPDRLHP
;
A
#
# COMPACT_ATOMS: atom_id res chain seq x y z
N MET A 1 -12.78 -36.16 0.18
CA MET A 1 -13.61 -34.99 0.59
C MET A 1 -12.97 -33.71 0.02
N LYS A 2 -13.75 -32.65 -0.30
CA LYS A 2 -13.21 -31.32 -0.67
C LYS A 2 -12.68 -30.64 0.58
N ARG A 3 -11.61 -29.82 0.47
CA ARG A 3 -11.07 -29.02 1.59
C ARG A 3 -12.11 -28.00 2.07
N THR A 4 -12.31 -27.94 3.38
CA THR A 4 -13.07 -26.89 4.08
C THR A 4 -12.10 -25.87 4.67
N PHE A 5 -12.35 -24.57 4.52
CA PHE A 5 -11.58 -23.55 5.24
C PHE A 5 -11.96 -23.56 6.73
N ILE A 6 -11.00 -23.24 7.59
CA ILE A 6 -11.21 -23.32 9.04
C ILE A 6 -12.36 -22.41 9.51
N ALA A 7 -12.50 -21.21 8.92
CA ALA A 7 -13.61 -20.31 9.25
C ALA A 7 -15.01 -20.86 8.88
N ASP A 8 -15.08 -21.81 7.96
CA ASP A 8 -16.34 -22.41 7.51
C ASP A 8 -16.71 -23.70 8.24
N VAL A 9 -15.83 -24.19 9.13
CA VAL A 9 -16.04 -25.44 9.89
C VAL A 9 -17.14 -25.25 10.93
N LYS A 10 -18.05 -26.22 11.02
CA LYS A 10 -19.16 -26.20 12.01
C LYS A 10 -19.23 -27.52 12.78
N PRO A 11 -19.62 -27.46 14.07
CA PRO A 11 -19.86 -28.66 14.87
C PRO A 11 -20.90 -29.59 14.22
N GLY A 12 -20.64 -30.89 14.27
CA GLY A 12 -21.48 -31.95 13.69
C GLY A 12 -21.14 -32.30 12.26
N GLU A 13 -20.17 -31.62 11.64
CA GLU A 13 -19.78 -31.87 10.24
C GLU A 13 -18.54 -32.77 10.16
N GLN A 14 -18.52 -33.63 9.13
CA GLN A 14 -17.29 -34.31 8.67
C GLN A 14 -16.52 -33.34 7.78
N VAL A 15 -15.29 -33.03 8.15
CA VAL A 15 -14.50 -32.00 7.48
C VAL A 15 -13.15 -32.54 7.02
N LYS A 16 -12.62 -31.90 5.98
CA LYS A 16 -11.24 -32.04 5.56
C LYS A 16 -10.58 -30.65 5.61
N ILE A 17 -9.69 -30.46 6.55
CA ILE A 17 -8.90 -29.23 6.66
C ILE A 17 -7.46 -29.47 6.25
N ALA A 18 -6.75 -28.39 5.88
CA ALA A 18 -5.32 -28.42 5.62
C ALA A 18 -4.68 -27.10 6.07
N GLY A 19 -3.55 -27.18 6.72
CA GLY A 19 -2.88 -25.99 7.25
C GLY A 19 -1.55 -26.31 7.93
N PHE A 20 -1.02 -25.29 8.59
CA PHE A 20 0.21 -25.36 9.35
C PHE A 20 -0.07 -25.74 10.81
N VAL A 21 0.80 -26.56 11.39
CA VAL A 21 0.79 -26.87 12.84
C VAL A 21 1.37 -25.69 13.61
N GLU A 22 0.51 -24.82 14.12
CA GLU A 22 0.96 -23.66 14.91
C GLU A 22 1.42 -24.04 16.32
N ASN A 23 0.76 -25.04 16.90
CA ASN A 23 1.12 -25.56 18.22
C ASN A 23 0.86 -27.06 18.31
N CYS A 24 1.71 -27.77 19.04
CA CYS A 24 1.57 -29.19 19.29
C CYS A 24 1.85 -29.48 20.77
N ARG A 25 0.80 -29.74 21.55
CA ARG A 25 0.94 -30.23 22.93
C ARG A 25 0.79 -31.74 22.92
N ASN A 26 1.91 -32.43 22.69
CA ASN A 26 1.97 -33.87 22.60
C ASN A 26 2.24 -34.49 23.99
N LYS A 27 1.28 -35.28 24.51
CA LYS A 27 1.37 -36.01 25.76
C LYS A 27 1.29 -37.51 25.51
N LYS A 28 1.55 -38.34 26.56
CA LYS A 28 1.59 -39.80 26.46
C LYS A 28 0.29 -40.40 25.91
N ALA A 29 -0.86 -40.04 26.47
CA ALA A 29 -2.17 -40.60 26.11
C ALA A 29 -2.93 -39.79 25.06
N ARG A 30 -2.60 -38.50 24.88
CA ARG A 30 -3.36 -37.60 24.04
C ARG A 30 -2.51 -36.46 23.50
N ALA A 31 -2.92 -35.86 22.36
CA ALA A 31 -2.30 -34.66 21.84
C ALA A 31 -3.34 -33.61 21.47
N PHE A 32 -2.92 -32.33 21.52
CA PHE A 32 -3.70 -31.19 21.12
C PHE A 32 -2.86 -30.42 20.08
N LEU A 33 -3.36 -30.35 18.86
CA LEU A 33 -2.75 -29.57 17.80
C LEU A 33 -3.57 -28.29 17.61
N VAL A 34 -2.92 -27.19 17.33
CA VAL A 34 -3.55 -25.99 16.78
C VAL A 34 -3.16 -25.93 15.30
N ILE A 35 -4.14 -26.05 14.44
CA ILE A 35 -3.95 -25.95 13.00
C ILE A 35 -4.47 -24.59 12.54
N ARG A 36 -3.66 -23.89 11.75
CA ARG A 36 -4.05 -22.61 11.12
C ARG A 36 -4.05 -22.72 9.60
N ASP A 37 -5.02 -22.09 8.99
CA ASP A 37 -5.01 -21.75 7.57
C ASP A 37 -5.13 -20.23 7.38
N MET A 38 -5.37 -19.77 6.14
CA MET A 38 -5.51 -18.35 5.86
C MET A 38 -6.77 -17.69 6.45
N THR A 39 -7.71 -18.48 6.95
CA THR A 39 -9.01 -18.01 7.43
C THR A 39 -9.17 -18.09 8.95
N GLY A 40 -8.31 -18.82 9.64
CA GLY A 40 -8.39 -18.94 11.09
C GLY A 40 -7.61 -20.11 11.65
N LYS A 41 -7.96 -20.46 12.90
CA LYS A 41 -7.31 -21.52 13.69
C LYS A 41 -8.35 -22.44 14.29
N VAL A 42 -8.02 -23.73 14.41
CA VAL A 42 -8.87 -24.72 15.06
C VAL A 42 -8.04 -25.68 15.88
N GLN A 43 -8.58 -26.14 17.03
CA GLN A 43 -7.99 -27.21 17.81
C GLN A 43 -8.32 -28.57 17.19
N VAL A 44 -7.33 -29.45 17.16
CA VAL A 44 -7.49 -30.87 16.83
C VAL A 44 -7.11 -31.68 18.04
N TYR A 45 -8.01 -32.51 18.54
CA TYR A 45 -7.79 -33.43 19.67
C TYR A 45 -7.50 -34.82 19.14
N VAL A 46 -6.39 -35.38 19.54
CA VAL A 46 -5.97 -36.74 19.17
C VAL A 46 -5.92 -37.62 20.41
N GLU A 47 -6.80 -38.59 20.48
CA GLU A 47 -6.70 -39.70 21.46
C GLU A 47 -5.66 -40.69 20.91
N LYS A 48 -4.59 -40.94 21.67
CA LYS A 48 -3.47 -41.83 21.26
C LYS A 48 -3.68 -43.28 21.68
N GLU A 49 -4.42 -43.50 22.78
CA GLU A 49 -4.73 -44.86 23.22
C GLU A 49 -5.68 -45.53 22.24
N GLY A 50 -5.28 -46.69 21.72
CA GLY A 50 -6.05 -47.37 20.66
C GLY A 50 -5.96 -46.79 19.25
N ASN A 51 -5.12 -45.73 19.04
CA ASN A 51 -4.90 -45.07 17.75
C ASN A 51 -3.41 -44.93 17.44
N GLU A 52 -2.68 -46.06 17.43
CA GLU A 52 -1.23 -46.05 17.24
C GLU A 52 -0.78 -45.35 15.94
N ALA A 53 -1.59 -45.46 14.89
CA ALA A 53 -1.31 -44.79 13.63
C ALA A 53 -1.31 -43.25 13.73
N LEU A 54 -2.32 -42.70 14.41
CA LEU A 54 -2.40 -41.24 14.67
C LEU A 54 -1.31 -40.81 15.65
N ALA A 55 -1.01 -41.62 16.67
CA ALA A 55 0.07 -41.36 17.61
C ALA A 55 1.41 -41.24 16.91
N ALA A 56 1.74 -42.20 16.02
CA ALA A 56 2.99 -42.21 15.24
C ALA A 56 3.13 -41.00 14.31
N VAL A 57 2.01 -40.51 13.73
CA VAL A 57 2.02 -39.28 12.93
C VAL A 57 2.28 -38.05 13.79
N VAL A 58 1.57 -37.91 14.91
CA VAL A 58 1.71 -36.75 15.81
C VAL A 58 3.12 -36.66 16.40
N ASP A 59 3.76 -37.80 16.70
CA ASP A 59 5.13 -37.84 17.23
C ASP A 59 6.20 -37.34 16.28
N GLN A 60 5.90 -37.24 14.99
CA GLN A 60 6.78 -36.70 13.96
C GLN A 60 6.59 -35.19 13.70
N LEU A 61 5.47 -34.62 14.15
CA LEU A 61 5.12 -33.21 13.84
C LEU A 61 6.01 -32.23 14.59
N THR A 62 6.47 -31.24 13.86
CA THR A 62 7.14 -30.05 14.36
C THR A 62 6.27 -28.82 14.11
N ILE A 63 6.59 -27.72 14.80
CA ILE A 63 5.91 -26.44 14.56
C ILE A 63 6.11 -26.03 13.10
N ASP A 64 5.06 -25.52 12.48
CA ASP A 64 4.95 -25.15 11.06
C ASP A 64 5.05 -26.33 10.07
N SER A 65 5.02 -27.58 10.52
CA SER A 65 4.73 -28.71 9.63
C SER A 65 3.37 -28.52 8.96
N VAL A 66 3.22 -28.97 7.74
CA VAL A 66 1.97 -28.86 6.96
C VAL A 66 1.25 -30.19 6.98
N VAL A 67 -0.03 -30.15 7.33
CA VAL A 67 -0.88 -31.34 7.45
C VAL A 67 -2.21 -31.19 6.73
N THR A 68 -2.76 -32.33 6.31
CA THR A 68 -4.15 -32.48 5.89
C THR A 68 -4.84 -33.42 6.89
N ILE A 69 -5.97 -33.01 7.44
CA ILE A 69 -6.71 -33.71 8.48
C ILE A 69 -8.14 -33.95 8.02
N GLU A 70 -8.59 -35.18 8.09
CA GLU A 70 -10.00 -35.56 7.93
C GLU A 70 -10.55 -36.00 9.29
N GLY A 71 -11.75 -35.56 9.64
CA GLY A 71 -12.34 -35.87 10.94
C GLY A 71 -13.68 -35.19 11.16
N GLU A 72 -14.24 -35.41 12.32
CA GLU A 72 -15.50 -34.81 12.76
C GLU A 72 -15.22 -33.57 13.61
N CYS A 73 -15.90 -32.47 13.29
CA CYS A 73 -15.90 -31.28 14.14
C CYS A 73 -16.96 -31.45 15.24
N ILE A 74 -16.57 -31.32 16.49
CA ILE A 74 -17.48 -31.38 17.66
C ILE A 74 -17.47 -30.05 18.40
N ALA A 75 -18.62 -29.70 19.01
CA ALA A 75 -18.69 -28.61 19.96
C ALA A 75 -17.96 -28.99 21.28
N ASN A 76 -17.13 -28.07 21.77
CA ASN A 76 -16.45 -28.22 23.04
C ASN A 76 -16.28 -26.86 23.73
N GLU A 77 -17.08 -26.58 24.73
CA GLU A 77 -17.11 -25.31 25.50
C GLU A 77 -15.79 -24.98 26.21
N TYR A 78 -14.96 -26.01 26.50
CA TYR A 78 -13.64 -25.80 27.12
C TYR A 78 -12.57 -25.32 26.14
N VAL A 79 -12.84 -25.39 24.82
CA VAL A 79 -11.94 -24.90 23.80
C VAL A 79 -12.19 -23.41 23.58
N LYS A 80 -11.31 -22.56 24.11
CA LYS A 80 -11.42 -21.10 24.00
C LYS A 80 -11.37 -20.61 22.54
N MET A 81 -10.82 -21.41 21.64
CA MET A 81 -10.69 -21.14 20.21
C MET A 81 -11.95 -21.62 19.49
N GLY A 82 -12.97 -20.77 19.43
CA GLY A 82 -14.20 -21.03 18.68
C GLY A 82 -15.18 -22.04 19.31
N GLY A 83 -14.94 -22.54 20.53
CA GLY A 83 -15.87 -23.47 21.23
C GLY A 83 -16.03 -24.84 20.53
N MET A 84 -15.05 -25.25 19.73
CA MET A 84 -15.09 -26.47 18.93
C MET A 84 -13.70 -27.09 18.75
N GLU A 85 -13.67 -28.39 18.44
CA GLU A 85 -12.44 -29.10 18.07
C GLU A 85 -12.73 -30.16 17.02
N ILE A 86 -11.69 -30.60 16.31
CA ILE A 86 -11.76 -31.68 15.35
C ILE A 86 -11.20 -32.94 15.96
N ILE A 87 -11.99 -34.03 15.89
CA ILE A 87 -11.56 -35.39 16.22
C ILE A 87 -11.11 -36.04 14.92
N PRO A 88 -9.80 -36.26 14.71
CA PRO A 88 -9.32 -36.73 13.40
C PRO A 88 -9.59 -38.24 13.24
N SER A 89 -10.07 -38.62 12.07
CA SER A 89 -10.05 -39.99 11.57
C SER A 89 -8.75 -40.33 10.85
N SER A 90 -8.11 -39.28 10.26
CA SER A 90 -6.81 -39.39 9.64
C SER A 90 -6.04 -38.07 9.67
N ILE A 91 -4.71 -38.17 9.78
CA ILE A 91 -3.78 -37.06 9.64
C ILE A 91 -2.72 -37.46 8.63
N ARG A 92 -2.60 -36.70 7.57
CA ARG A 92 -1.55 -36.87 6.57
C ARG A 92 -0.54 -35.73 6.68
N ILE A 93 0.74 -36.08 6.81
CA ILE A 93 1.81 -35.09 6.77
C ILE A 93 2.08 -34.75 5.29
N GLU A 94 1.98 -33.49 4.94
CA GLU A 94 2.34 -32.98 3.62
C GLU A 94 3.81 -32.56 3.59
N SER A 95 4.30 -31.97 4.67
CA SER A 95 5.69 -31.55 4.82
C SER A 95 6.05 -31.38 6.29
N ILE A 96 7.21 -31.90 6.68
CA ILE A 96 7.80 -31.64 8.01
C ILE A 96 8.64 -30.37 7.92
N ALA A 97 8.49 -29.48 8.89
CA ALA A 97 9.30 -28.27 8.98
C ALA A 97 10.55 -28.51 9.84
N ASP A 98 11.68 -28.00 9.38
CA ASP A 98 12.87 -27.84 10.20
C ASP A 98 12.66 -26.72 11.24
N ALA A 99 13.61 -26.58 12.18
CA ALA A 99 13.59 -25.49 13.15
C ALA A 99 13.61 -24.15 12.41
N LEU A 100 12.66 -23.26 12.74
CA LEU A 100 12.52 -21.98 12.06
C LEU A 100 13.78 -21.10 12.27
N PRO A 101 14.28 -20.45 11.22
CA PRO A 101 15.50 -19.62 11.28
C PRO A 101 15.29 -18.27 11.97
N ILE A 102 14.05 -17.85 12.13
CA ILE A 102 13.63 -16.58 12.75
C ILE A 102 12.50 -16.80 13.75
N LYS A 103 12.37 -15.83 14.64
CA LYS A 103 11.23 -15.68 15.56
C LYS A 103 10.51 -14.37 15.26
N GLU A 104 9.34 -14.17 15.83
CA GLU A 104 8.54 -12.96 15.65
C GLU A 104 9.26 -11.68 16.10
N ASP A 105 10.11 -11.77 17.13
CA ASP A 105 10.93 -10.69 17.69
C ASP A 105 12.32 -10.54 17.03
N SER A 106 12.61 -11.29 15.97
CA SER A 106 13.86 -11.17 15.23
C SER A 106 13.98 -9.80 14.56
N ALA A 107 15.23 -9.32 14.39
CA ALA A 107 15.53 -8.05 13.71
C ALA A 107 14.91 -8.02 12.31
N ILE A 108 14.46 -6.83 11.88
CA ILE A 108 13.73 -6.66 10.61
C ILE A 108 14.53 -7.20 9.40
N ASP A 109 15.83 -7.00 9.34
CA ASP A 109 16.62 -7.47 8.21
C ASP A 109 16.67 -9.00 8.15
N SER A 110 16.79 -9.70 9.29
CA SER A 110 16.69 -11.17 9.36
C SER A 110 15.28 -11.66 8.98
N ARG A 111 14.23 -10.96 9.40
CA ARG A 111 12.85 -11.26 9.01
C ARG A 111 12.63 -11.09 7.51
N LEU A 112 13.26 -10.11 6.89
CA LEU A 112 13.21 -9.91 5.43
C LEU A 112 14.00 -10.98 4.67
N ASP A 113 15.10 -11.52 5.23
CA ASP A 113 15.86 -12.62 4.63
C ASP A 113 15.06 -13.93 4.60
N TYR A 114 14.17 -14.12 5.57
CA TYR A 114 13.26 -15.27 5.67
C TYR A 114 11.79 -14.85 5.56
N ARG A 115 11.49 -13.90 4.66
CA ARG A 115 10.18 -13.27 4.56
C ARG A 115 9.02 -14.25 4.41
N TRP A 116 9.20 -15.36 3.72
CA TRP A 116 8.19 -16.41 3.57
C TRP A 116 7.85 -17.14 4.88
N VAL A 117 8.73 -17.12 5.87
CA VAL A 117 8.46 -17.59 7.24
C VAL A 117 7.82 -16.47 8.07
N ASP A 118 8.39 -15.26 7.99
CA ASP A 118 7.90 -14.07 8.69
C ASP A 118 6.41 -13.78 8.38
N LEU A 119 6.00 -13.99 7.14
CA LEU A 119 4.62 -13.79 6.69
C LEU A 119 3.60 -14.80 7.23
N ARG A 120 4.04 -15.84 7.95
CA ARG A 120 3.13 -16.87 8.49
C ARG A 120 2.37 -16.42 9.74
N THR A 121 2.74 -15.29 10.35
CA THR A 121 2.06 -14.77 11.54
C THR A 121 0.73 -14.09 11.18
N GLU A 122 -0.23 -14.12 12.10
CA GLU A 122 -1.51 -13.41 11.96
C GLU A 122 -1.31 -11.92 11.71
N ARG A 123 -0.37 -11.30 12.45
CA ARG A 123 -0.02 -9.89 12.28
C ARG A 123 0.43 -9.57 10.86
N ASN A 124 1.37 -10.35 10.33
CA ASN A 124 1.96 -10.07 9.02
C ASN A 124 1.02 -10.45 7.87
N THR A 125 0.18 -11.46 8.04
CA THR A 125 -0.88 -11.79 7.07
C THR A 125 -1.92 -10.68 6.98
N LEU A 126 -2.31 -10.08 8.12
CA LEU A 126 -3.29 -8.99 8.15
C LEU A 126 -2.81 -7.76 7.36
N ILE A 127 -1.49 -7.47 7.32
CA ILE A 127 -0.94 -6.37 6.52
C ILE A 127 -1.41 -6.46 5.05
N PHE A 128 -1.29 -7.66 4.46
CA PHE A 128 -1.63 -7.85 3.03
C PHE A 128 -3.13 -8.00 2.79
N HIS A 129 -3.89 -8.46 3.78
CA HIS A 129 -5.35 -8.42 3.72
C HIS A 129 -5.86 -6.97 3.71
N VAL A 130 -5.30 -6.11 4.55
CA VAL A 130 -5.62 -4.67 4.59
C VAL A 130 -5.19 -3.99 3.30
N GLN A 131 -3.97 -4.23 2.81
CA GLN A 131 -3.48 -3.68 1.54
C GLN A 131 -4.37 -4.10 0.36
N SER A 132 -4.78 -5.36 0.33
CA SER A 132 -5.70 -5.87 -0.69
C SER A 132 -7.07 -5.18 -0.64
N GLU A 133 -7.60 -4.92 0.57
CA GLU A 133 -8.88 -4.20 0.71
C GLU A 133 -8.74 -2.73 0.31
N ILE A 134 -7.63 -2.06 0.65
CA ILE A 134 -7.34 -0.70 0.20
C ILE A 134 -7.42 -0.60 -1.32
N THR A 135 -6.67 -1.45 -2.03
CA THR A 135 -6.65 -1.42 -3.51
C THR A 135 -7.99 -1.84 -4.12
N ALA A 136 -8.68 -2.81 -3.52
CA ALA A 136 -10.02 -3.22 -3.95
C ALA A 136 -11.05 -2.10 -3.77
N ALA A 137 -11.01 -1.37 -2.64
CA ALA A 137 -11.90 -0.26 -2.37
C ALA A 137 -11.65 0.94 -3.31
N MET A 138 -10.37 1.29 -3.57
CA MET A 138 -10.01 2.31 -4.56
C MET A 138 -10.56 1.96 -5.95
N ARG A 139 -10.32 0.73 -6.38
CA ARG A 139 -10.80 0.23 -7.69
C ARG A 139 -12.32 0.25 -7.78
N ASP A 140 -13.01 -0.21 -6.74
CA ASP A 140 -14.48 -0.21 -6.69
C ASP A 140 -15.05 1.22 -6.77
N TYR A 141 -14.49 2.17 -6.00
CA TYR A 141 -14.88 3.58 -6.04
C TYR A 141 -14.71 4.17 -7.44
N LEU A 142 -13.55 3.97 -8.07
CA LEU A 142 -13.26 4.54 -9.39
C LEU A 142 -14.12 3.92 -10.50
N LEU A 143 -14.32 2.60 -10.49
CA LEU A 143 -15.19 1.94 -11.47
C LEU A 143 -16.65 2.43 -11.36
N LYS A 144 -17.16 2.64 -10.14
CA LYS A 144 -18.49 3.26 -9.92
C LYS A 144 -18.57 4.69 -10.45
N ASN A 145 -17.46 5.41 -10.43
CA ASN A 145 -17.32 6.77 -10.95
C ASN A 145 -16.88 6.83 -12.43
N LYS A 146 -17.08 5.74 -13.18
CA LYS A 146 -16.87 5.63 -14.64
C LYS A 146 -15.40 5.74 -15.06
N PHE A 147 -14.45 5.44 -14.18
CA PHE A 147 -13.07 5.30 -14.57
C PHE A 147 -12.82 3.95 -15.26
N THR A 148 -11.88 3.93 -16.19
CA THR A 148 -11.41 2.73 -16.88
C THR A 148 -10.02 2.37 -16.37
N GLU A 149 -9.83 1.12 -15.95
CA GLU A 149 -8.50 0.62 -15.59
C GLU A 149 -7.69 0.35 -16.86
N LEU A 150 -6.49 0.94 -16.93
CA LEU A 150 -5.53 0.73 -18.02
C LEU A 150 -4.24 0.12 -17.47
N HIS A 151 -3.41 -0.42 -18.36
CA HIS A 151 -2.09 -0.95 -18.04
C HIS A 151 -1.06 -0.26 -18.91
N PHE A 152 -0.36 0.70 -18.31
CA PHE A 152 0.65 1.48 -19.00
C PHE A 152 2.00 0.77 -19.08
N PRO A 153 2.83 1.06 -20.11
CA PRO A 153 4.16 0.48 -20.24
C PRO A 153 5.06 0.79 -19.04
N LYS A 154 5.83 -0.21 -18.59
CA LYS A 154 6.84 -0.06 -17.52
C LYS A 154 8.27 -0.02 -18.07
N ILE A 155 8.49 -0.38 -19.32
CA ILE A 155 9.73 -0.13 -20.07
C ILE A 155 9.47 1.08 -20.95
N ILE A 156 10.19 2.18 -20.71
CA ILE A 156 9.94 3.47 -21.34
C ILE A 156 11.21 4.00 -22.01
N GLY A 157 11.02 4.85 -23.02
CA GLY A 157 12.12 5.42 -23.82
C GLY A 157 12.71 6.71 -23.27
N ALA A 158 12.05 7.35 -22.29
CA ALA A 158 12.52 8.58 -21.64
C ALA A 158 12.05 8.64 -20.19
N ALA A 159 12.82 9.29 -19.32
CA ALA A 159 12.43 9.53 -17.93
C ALA A 159 11.21 10.43 -17.84
N SER A 160 10.26 10.10 -16.94
CA SER A 160 9.02 10.86 -16.75
C SER A 160 9.11 11.93 -15.65
N GLU A 161 10.02 11.76 -14.70
CA GLU A 161 10.16 12.65 -13.53
C GLU A 161 11.54 13.33 -13.51
N SER A 162 12.57 12.64 -13.02
CA SER A 162 13.94 13.14 -13.04
C SER A 162 14.86 12.17 -13.77
N GLY A 163 15.73 12.69 -14.63
CA GLY A 163 16.67 11.87 -15.41
C GLY A 163 17.75 11.17 -14.58
N SER A 164 17.96 11.57 -13.31
CA SER A 164 19.03 11.05 -12.44
C SER A 164 18.62 9.83 -11.60
N GLU A 165 17.32 9.58 -11.40
CA GLU A 165 16.80 8.55 -10.51
C GLU A 165 16.08 7.44 -11.27
N VAL A 166 16.65 7.03 -12.40
CA VAL A 166 16.11 5.99 -13.27
C VAL A 166 16.95 4.73 -13.26
N PHE A 167 16.31 3.58 -13.28
CA PHE A 167 16.96 2.31 -13.62
C PHE A 167 17.06 2.20 -15.14
N LYS A 168 18.28 2.28 -15.66
CA LYS A 168 18.58 2.11 -17.09
C LYS A 168 18.77 0.64 -17.41
N LEU A 169 18.23 0.21 -18.55
CA LEU A 169 18.36 -1.14 -19.06
C LEU A 169 18.68 -1.15 -20.56
N ASN A 170 19.28 -2.21 -21.03
CA ASN A 170 19.50 -2.43 -22.46
C ASN A 170 18.23 -3.00 -23.08
N TYR A 171 17.66 -2.29 -24.05
CA TYR A 171 16.50 -2.72 -24.80
C TYR A 171 16.91 -2.97 -26.26
N PHE A 172 17.33 -4.21 -26.54
CA PHE A 172 17.96 -4.61 -27.81
C PHE A 172 19.20 -3.76 -28.09
N ASP A 173 19.16 -2.88 -29.08
CA ASP A 173 20.25 -2.02 -29.55
C ASP A 173 20.18 -0.56 -29.02
N ARG A 174 19.27 -0.29 -28.09
CA ARG A 174 19.03 1.06 -27.52
C ARG A 174 18.83 1.02 -26.02
N ASP A 175 18.92 2.21 -25.42
CA ASP A 175 18.64 2.40 -24.01
C ASP A 175 17.13 2.45 -23.76
N ALA A 176 16.71 1.88 -22.63
CA ALA A 176 15.38 2.04 -22.06
C ALA A 176 15.50 2.24 -20.55
N TYR A 177 14.38 2.56 -19.92
CA TYR A 177 14.30 2.84 -18.49
C TYR A 177 13.10 2.14 -17.88
N LEU A 178 13.19 1.80 -16.61
CA LEU A 178 12.01 1.40 -15.82
C LEU A 178 11.22 2.66 -15.46
N ALA A 179 9.89 2.59 -15.57
CA ALA A 179 9.00 3.72 -15.38
C ALA A 179 8.99 4.21 -13.91
N GLN A 180 9.30 5.49 -13.71
CA GLN A 180 9.19 6.14 -12.38
C GLN A 180 7.74 6.43 -12.01
N SER A 181 6.89 6.67 -13.00
CA SER A 181 5.43 6.85 -12.93
C SER A 181 4.80 6.63 -14.31
N PRO A 182 3.49 6.44 -14.43
CA PRO A 182 2.78 6.40 -15.71
C PRO A 182 2.39 7.80 -16.22
N GLN A 183 2.96 8.89 -15.72
CA GLN A 183 2.48 10.26 -15.90
C GLN A 183 2.19 10.62 -17.36
N PHE A 184 3.13 10.35 -18.26
CA PHE A 184 2.95 10.69 -19.67
C PHE A 184 1.82 9.90 -20.34
N TYR A 185 1.66 8.64 -19.95
CA TYR A 185 0.68 7.75 -20.57
C TYR A 185 -0.74 7.99 -20.06
N LYS A 186 -0.91 8.31 -18.77
CA LYS A 186 -2.24 8.66 -18.26
C LYS A 186 -2.74 9.98 -18.84
N GLN A 187 -1.85 10.97 -19.10
CA GLN A 187 -2.21 12.19 -19.81
C GLN A 187 -2.43 11.95 -21.32
N MET A 188 -1.68 11.05 -21.95
CA MET A 188 -1.95 10.61 -23.33
C MET A 188 -3.36 10.01 -23.45
N ALA A 189 -3.82 9.27 -22.44
CA ALA A 189 -5.19 8.74 -22.41
C ALA A 189 -6.26 9.86 -22.39
N MET A 190 -5.97 11.01 -21.77
CA MET A 190 -6.84 12.19 -21.81
C MET A 190 -6.92 12.76 -23.23
N ALA A 191 -5.76 12.94 -23.88
CA ALA A 191 -5.70 13.37 -25.28
C ALA A 191 -6.36 12.38 -26.24
N ALA A 192 -6.40 11.09 -25.89
CA ALA A 192 -7.09 10.04 -26.64
C ALA A 192 -8.63 10.02 -26.39
N GLY A 193 -9.15 10.86 -25.51
CA GLY A 193 -10.59 10.95 -25.22
C GLY A 193 -11.15 9.87 -24.29
N LEU A 194 -10.30 9.19 -23.49
CA LEU A 194 -10.74 8.20 -22.53
C LEU A 194 -11.34 8.81 -21.24
N GLU A 195 -11.19 10.11 -21.06
CA GLU A 195 -11.75 10.98 -20.03
C GLU A 195 -11.42 10.63 -18.58
N ARG A 196 -11.50 9.37 -18.16
CA ARG A 196 -11.30 8.91 -16.78
C ARG A 196 -10.57 7.59 -16.77
N VAL A 197 -9.31 7.60 -16.31
CA VAL A 197 -8.46 6.41 -16.30
C VAL A 197 -7.74 6.25 -14.98
N PHE A 198 -7.39 5.01 -14.64
CA PHE A 198 -6.52 4.70 -13.53
C PHE A 198 -5.68 3.44 -13.80
N GLU A 199 -4.62 3.28 -13.04
CA GLU A 199 -3.78 2.09 -13.00
C GLU A 199 -3.34 1.82 -11.57
N CYS A 200 -3.23 0.54 -11.18
CA CYS A 200 -2.53 0.11 -9.98
C CYS A 200 -1.36 -0.78 -10.40
N ALA A 201 -0.13 -0.27 -10.32
CA ALA A 201 1.02 -0.94 -10.91
C ALA A 201 2.36 -0.56 -10.25
N PRO A 202 3.44 -1.34 -10.46
CA PRO A 202 4.75 -1.01 -9.95
C PRO A 202 5.34 0.23 -10.60
N CYS A 203 6.04 1.04 -9.78
CA CYS A 203 6.90 2.14 -10.17
C CYS A 203 8.29 1.93 -9.61
N PHE A 204 9.30 2.51 -10.30
CA PHE A 204 10.70 2.26 -10.02
C PHE A 204 11.48 3.57 -9.90
N ARG A 205 12.14 3.79 -8.77
CA ARG A 205 12.97 4.97 -8.54
C ARG A 205 14.34 4.55 -8.02
N ALA A 206 15.39 4.94 -8.72
CA ALA A 206 16.78 4.62 -8.36
C ALA A 206 17.32 5.53 -7.25
N GLU A 207 16.46 5.95 -6.32
CA GLU A 207 16.79 6.79 -5.19
C GLU A 207 17.73 6.06 -4.23
N LYS A 208 18.86 6.68 -3.90
CA LYS A 208 19.84 6.16 -2.93
C LYS A 208 19.43 6.50 -1.48
N SER A 209 18.16 6.45 -1.19
CA SER A 209 17.62 6.83 0.10
C SER A 209 17.41 5.60 1.00
N HIS A 210 17.87 5.67 2.24
CA HIS A 210 17.70 4.63 3.26
C HIS A 210 16.63 5.01 4.31
N THR A 211 15.66 5.84 3.94
CA THR A 211 14.60 6.27 4.87
C THR A 211 13.57 5.15 5.09
N ASN A 212 12.78 5.30 6.15
CA ASN A 212 11.70 4.36 6.49
C ASN A 212 10.45 4.46 5.58
N LYS A 213 10.42 5.43 4.64
CA LYS A 213 9.28 5.71 3.76
C LYS A 213 9.58 5.54 2.26
N HIS A 214 10.80 5.12 1.87
CA HIS A 214 11.22 4.97 0.48
C HIS A 214 11.60 3.52 0.14
N ALA A 215 11.26 3.11 -1.07
CA ALA A 215 11.66 1.86 -1.69
C ALA A 215 11.99 2.13 -3.16
N THR A 216 12.89 1.33 -3.74
CA THR A 216 13.30 1.48 -5.15
C THR A 216 12.29 0.90 -6.14
N GLU A 217 11.44 -0.02 -5.69
CA GLU A 217 10.26 -0.54 -6.37
C GLU A 217 9.08 -0.49 -5.41
N PHE A 218 7.97 0.09 -5.83
CA PHE A 218 6.77 0.25 -5.00
C PHE A 218 5.51 0.22 -5.87
N THR A 219 4.36 -0.04 -5.25
CA THR A 219 3.06 -0.04 -5.94
C THR A 219 2.45 1.35 -5.88
N SER A 220 2.19 1.93 -7.06
CA SER A 220 1.48 3.20 -7.20
C SER A 220 0.06 2.98 -7.70
N PHE A 221 -0.86 3.75 -7.17
CA PHE A 221 -2.23 3.85 -7.65
C PHE A 221 -2.39 5.23 -8.29
N ASP A 222 -2.38 5.27 -9.61
CA ASP A 222 -2.36 6.47 -10.43
C ASP A 222 -3.71 6.68 -11.12
N LEU A 223 -4.20 7.92 -11.15
CA LEU A 223 -5.39 8.26 -11.93
C LEU A 223 -5.26 9.62 -12.62
N GLU A 224 -6.07 9.81 -13.66
CA GLU A 224 -6.19 11.07 -14.40
C GLU A 224 -7.61 11.21 -14.94
N PHE A 225 -8.18 12.41 -14.93
CA PHE A 225 -9.51 12.66 -15.49
C PHE A 225 -9.64 14.05 -16.14
N SER A 226 -10.47 14.11 -17.16
CA SER A 226 -10.67 15.29 -18.00
C SER A 226 -11.80 16.18 -17.50
N TYR A 227 -11.83 17.41 -18.05
CA TYR A 227 -12.84 18.45 -17.82
C TYR A 227 -12.86 18.98 -16.40
N VAL A 228 -11.68 19.06 -15.78
CA VAL A 228 -11.52 19.74 -14.48
C VAL A 228 -11.55 21.26 -14.68
N GLU A 229 -12.23 21.97 -13.80
CA GLU A 229 -12.23 23.43 -13.76
C GLU A 229 -11.01 23.96 -13.00
N SER A 230 -10.60 23.23 -11.94
CA SER A 230 -9.45 23.57 -11.13
C SER A 230 -8.86 22.32 -10.45
N PHE A 231 -7.68 22.46 -9.82
CA PHE A 231 -7.10 21.39 -9.02
C PHE A 231 -7.93 21.03 -7.79
N HIS A 232 -8.86 21.89 -7.37
CA HIS A 232 -9.80 21.57 -6.29
C HIS A 232 -10.76 20.43 -6.67
N ASP A 233 -11.08 20.25 -7.95
CA ASP A 233 -11.87 19.09 -8.40
C ASP A 233 -11.10 17.77 -8.19
N VAL A 234 -9.76 17.86 -8.34
CA VAL A 234 -8.87 16.71 -8.12
C VAL A 234 -8.80 16.38 -6.62
N MET A 235 -8.67 17.42 -5.76
CA MET A 235 -8.70 17.28 -4.30
C MET A 235 -10.02 16.66 -3.82
N ALA A 236 -11.15 17.15 -4.34
CA ALA A 236 -12.47 16.65 -3.95
C ALA A 236 -12.66 15.16 -4.28
N LEU A 237 -12.23 14.72 -5.47
CA LEU A 237 -12.27 13.31 -5.85
C LEU A 237 -11.41 12.45 -4.92
N GLU A 238 -10.22 12.93 -4.57
CA GLU A 238 -9.29 12.21 -3.69
C GLU A 238 -9.85 12.08 -2.27
N GLU A 239 -10.40 13.17 -1.73
CA GLU A 239 -11.01 13.21 -0.41
C GLU A 239 -12.18 12.23 -0.30
N GLU A 240 -13.08 12.21 -1.27
CA GLU A 240 -14.19 11.28 -1.33
C GLU A 240 -13.72 9.83 -1.43
N MET A 241 -12.74 9.57 -2.29
CA MET A 241 -12.17 8.22 -2.48
C MET A 241 -11.51 7.73 -1.20
N LEU A 242 -10.68 8.54 -0.53
CA LEU A 242 -10.02 8.14 0.71
C LEU A 242 -11.03 7.91 1.84
N THR A 243 -12.03 8.76 1.97
CA THR A 243 -13.12 8.57 2.95
C THR A 243 -13.82 7.24 2.73
N TYR A 244 -14.11 6.88 1.47
CA TYR A 244 -14.69 5.59 1.11
C TYR A 244 -13.76 4.43 1.45
N VAL A 245 -12.48 4.54 1.13
CA VAL A 245 -11.46 3.48 1.40
C VAL A 245 -11.31 3.23 2.89
N LEU A 246 -11.17 4.31 3.70
CA LEU A 246 -11.04 4.18 5.16
C LEU A 246 -12.31 3.56 5.77
N GLY A 247 -13.49 3.92 5.26
CA GLY A 247 -14.77 3.33 5.66
C GLY A 247 -14.79 1.81 5.42
N ARG A 248 -14.41 1.38 4.23
CA ARG A 248 -14.37 -0.04 3.84
C ARG A 248 -13.36 -0.85 4.66
N VAL A 249 -12.16 -0.31 4.88
CA VAL A 249 -11.13 -0.96 5.71
C VAL A 249 -11.59 -1.06 7.16
N LYS A 250 -12.18 0.02 7.71
CA LYS A 250 -12.73 0.03 9.07
C LYS A 250 -13.81 -1.03 9.26
N GLU A 251 -14.77 -1.10 8.34
CA GLU A 251 -15.87 -2.08 8.40
C GLU A 251 -15.36 -3.52 8.44
N LYS A 252 -14.32 -3.82 7.64
CA LYS A 252 -13.88 -5.20 7.44
C LYS A 252 -12.77 -5.64 8.40
N TYR A 253 -11.86 -4.74 8.75
CA TYR A 253 -10.64 -5.06 9.48
C TYR A 253 -10.36 -4.13 10.67
N GLY A 254 -11.25 -3.17 10.98
CA GLY A 254 -11.02 -2.15 12.01
C GLY A 254 -10.73 -2.77 13.39
N GLU A 255 -11.50 -3.76 13.80
CA GLU A 255 -11.31 -4.46 15.09
C GLU A 255 -9.98 -5.22 15.13
N ASP A 256 -9.59 -5.90 14.05
CA ASP A 256 -8.33 -6.63 13.96
C ASP A 256 -7.13 -5.69 13.93
N ILE A 257 -7.23 -4.56 13.22
CA ILE A 257 -6.17 -3.54 13.18
C ILE A 257 -5.96 -2.97 14.59
N GLU A 258 -7.02 -2.59 15.28
CA GLU A 258 -6.91 -2.06 16.64
C GLU A 258 -6.35 -3.10 17.63
N ARG A 259 -6.82 -4.35 17.56
CA ARG A 259 -6.36 -5.45 18.40
C ARG A 259 -4.89 -5.80 18.18
N ILE A 260 -4.42 -5.81 16.92
CA ILE A 260 -3.09 -6.33 16.56
C ILE A 260 -2.05 -5.20 16.48
N PHE A 261 -2.41 -4.03 15.96
CA PHE A 261 -1.50 -2.90 15.75
C PHE A 261 -1.70 -1.77 16.78
N GLY A 262 -2.77 -1.81 17.58
CA GLY A 262 -3.07 -0.79 18.58
C GLY A 262 -3.51 0.55 17.99
N ILE A 263 -3.96 0.58 16.73
CA ILE A 263 -4.33 1.79 16.00
C ILE A 263 -5.80 1.70 15.59
N PRO A 264 -6.68 2.60 16.11
CA PRO A 264 -8.04 2.67 15.64
C PRO A 264 -8.09 3.25 14.22
N VAL A 265 -8.91 2.67 13.36
CA VAL A 265 -9.20 3.22 12.04
C VAL A 265 -10.27 4.29 12.16
N GLU A 266 -9.88 5.55 11.99
CA GLU A 266 -10.79 6.69 11.97
C GLU A 266 -11.16 7.02 10.52
N VAL A 267 -12.45 7.14 10.24
CA VAL A 267 -12.95 7.64 8.93
C VAL A 267 -12.95 9.16 9.02
N PRO A 268 -12.23 9.86 8.12
CA PRO A 268 -12.15 11.31 8.18
C PRO A 268 -13.48 11.97 7.86
N THR A 269 -13.65 13.19 8.32
CA THR A 269 -14.78 14.06 7.97
C THR A 269 -14.36 15.00 6.84
N ASN A 270 -15.27 15.22 5.89
CA ASN A 270 -15.06 16.16 4.79
C ASN A 270 -15.60 17.55 5.17
N PRO A 271 -15.03 18.66 4.64
CA PRO A 271 -13.82 18.69 3.82
C PRO A 271 -12.52 18.54 4.64
N PHE A 272 -11.46 18.06 3.99
CA PHE A 272 -10.12 18.03 4.60
C PHE A 272 -9.56 19.46 4.73
N PRO A 273 -8.80 19.77 5.79
CA PRO A 273 -8.13 21.06 5.91
C PRO A 273 -7.18 21.35 4.74
N VAL A 274 -7.11 22.61 4.34
CA VAL A 274 -6.20 23.11 3.29
C VAL A 274 -5.37 24.24 3.87
N LEU A 275 -4.05 24.19 3.69
CA LEU A 275 -3.12 25.26 4.07
C LEU A 275 -2.07 25.44 2.95
N SER A 276 -1.70 26.67 2.68
CA SER A 276 -0.55 26.96 1.83
C SER A 276 0.77 26.67 2.55
N VAL A 277 1.84 26.44 1.79
CA VAL A 277 3.20 26.27 2.33
C VAL A 277 3.56 27.46 3.24
N ALA A 278 3.24 28.69 2.83
CA ALA A 278 3.52 29.90 3.59
C ALA A 278 2.74 29.95 4.92
N GLU A 279 1.46 29.56 4.91
CA GLU A 279 0.63 29.48 6.13
C GLU A 279 1.15 28.43 7.10
N ILE A 280 1.55 27.27 6.59
CA ILE A 280 2.14 26.21 7.43
C ILE A 280 3.37 26.75 8.15
N TYR A 281 4.34 27.35 7.46
CA TYR A 281 5.55 27.86 8.11
C TYR A 281 5.25 28.97 9.11
N ARG A 282 4.34 29.89 8.79
CA ARG A 282 3.89 30.91 9.74
C ARG A 282 3.30 30.29 11.02
N LEU A 283 2.44 29.29 10.88
CA LEU A 283 1.83 28.61 12.03
C LEU A 283 2.84 27.78 12.82
N LEU A 284 3.80 27.13 12.16
CA LEU A 284 4.87 26.39 12.83
C LEU A 284 5.81 27.31 13.60
N GLU A 285 6.12 28.49 13.08
CA GLU A 285 6.93 29.49 13.79
C GLU A 285 6.17 30.05 14.99
N GLU A 286 4.92 30.48 14.83
CA GLU A 286 4.08 31.04 15.88
C GLU A 286 3.84 30.09 17.06
N ARG A 287 3.60 28.80 16.75
CA ARG A 287 3.20 27.81 17.76
C ARG A 287 4.33 26.99 18.33
N TYR A 288 5.36 26.73 17.53
CA TYR A 288 6.44 25.80 17.91
C TYR A 288 7.84 26.39 17.77
N GLY A 289 7.96 27.65 17.30
CA GLY A 289 9.26 28.31 17.10
C GLY A 289 10.10 27.73 15.97
N TYR A 290 9.44 27.01 14.99
CA TYR A 290 10.12 26.43 13.87
C TYR A 290 10.19 27.41 12.69
N THR A 291 11.41 27.81 12.31
CA THR A 291 11.66 28.71 11.18
C THR A 291 12.07 27.95 9.94
N CYS A 292 11.45 28.27 8.80
CA CYS A 292 11.80 27.70 7.50
C CYS A 292 13.24 28.07 7.12
N PRO A 293 14.10 27.08 6.78
CA PRO A 293 15.40 27.36 6.20
C PRO A 293 15.28 28.11 4.88
N GLU A 294 16.14 29.10 4.63
CA GLU A 294 16.09 29.96 3.43
C GLU A 294 16.19 29.16 2.12
N SER A 295 16.97 28.06 2.11
CA SER A 295 17.14 27.16 0.96
C SER A 295 15.89 26.30 0.64
N GLU A 296 14.94 26.23 1.56
CA GLU A 296 13.77 25.35 1.46
C GLU A 296 12.45 26.14 1.30
N LYS A 297 12.56 27.46 1.12
CA LYS A 297 11.37 28.28 0.87
C LYS A 297 10.62 27.80 -0.37
N GLY A 298 9.30 27.70 -0.25
CA GLY A 298 8.41 27.28 -1.33
C GLY A 298 8.16 25.78 -1.42
N ASP A 299 8.70 24.99 -0.48
CA ASP A 299 8.43 23.56 -0.29
C ASP A 299 8.39 23.21 1.20
N LEU A 300 7.98 22.00 1.59
CA LEU A 300 8.05 21.55 2.96
C LEU A 300 9.34 20.76 3.22
N THR A 301 10.06 21.13 4.29
CA THR A 301 11.11 20.27 4.81
C THR A 301 10.50 19.01 5.45
N THR A 302 11.27 17.93 5.54
CA THR A 302 10.83 16.69 6.22
C THR A 302 10.39 16.95 7.67
N ASP A 303 11.01 17.89 8.36
CA ASP A 303 10.63 18.23 9.74
C ASP A 303 9.33 19.03 9.78
N ALA A 304 9.14 20.01 8.87
CA ALA A 304 7.88 20.72 8.72
C ALA A 304 6.74 19.77 8.38
N GLU A 305 6.96 18.86 7.43
CA GLU A 305 6.00 17.80 7.06
C GLU A 305 5.56 16.99 8.28
N ARG A 306 6.49 16.52 9.12
CA ARG A 306 6.17 15.78 10.35
C ARG A 306 5.39 16.61 11.37
N MET A 307 5.76 17.90 11.52
CA MET A 307 5.10 18.80 12.46
C MET A 307 3.66 19.11 12.06
N THR A 308 3.29 19.00 10.78
CA THR A 308 1.89 19.19 10.33
C THR A 308 0.94 18.24 11.03
N HIS A 309 1.36 17.03 11.39
CA HIS A 309 0.51 16.07 12.11
C HIS A 309 -0.04 16.68 13.42
N ARG A 310 0.85 17.22 14.23
CA ARG A 310 0.46 17.88 15.48
C ARG A 310 -0.35 19.14 15.21
N LEU A 311 0.10 19.96 14.27
CA LEU A 311 -0.55 21.21 13.90
C LEU A 311 -2.02 21.01 13.49
N VAL A 312 -2.27 20.06 12.59
CA VAL A 312 -3.60 19.76 12.06
C VAL A 312 -4.52 19.16 13.12
N LYS A 313 -3.97 18.28 13.98
CA LYS A 313 -4.73 17.69 15.08
C LYS A 313 -5.16 18.75 16.10
N GLU A 314 -4.28 19.71 16.42
CA GLU A 314 -4.56 20.82 17.36
C GLU A 314 -5.55 21.86 16.78
N LEU A 315 -5.45 22.16 15.48
CA LEU A 315 -6.28 23.21 14.86
C LEU A 315 -7.65 22.71 14.40
N TYR A 316 -7.68 21.51 13.84
CA TYR A 316 -8.85 20.99 13.11
C TYR A 316 -9.38 19.67 13.66
N GLY A 317 -8.69 19.04 14.61
CA GLY A 317 -9.03 17.70 15.07
C GLY A 317 -8.89 16.62 13.98
N HIS A 318 -8.17 16.91 12.89
CA HIS A 318 -8.07 16.10 11.68
C HIS A 318 -6.67 15.47 11.55
N GLU A 319 -6.54 14.44 10.71
CA GLU A 319 -5.25 13.77 10.43
C GLU A 319 -4.71 14.04 9.03
N PHE A 320 -5.58 14.50 8.10
CA PHE A 320 -5.24 14.84 6.73
C PHE A 320 -5.09 16.34 6.56
N LEU A 321 -4.21 16.74 5.64
CA LEU A 321 -3.96 18.13 5.27
C LEU A 321 -3.62 18.20 3.79
N PHE A 322 -4.37 18.96 3.02
CA PHE A 322 -3.94 19.41 1.70
C PHE A 322 -3.00 20.60 1.82
N VAL A 323 -1.87 20.54 1.15
CA VAL A 323 -0.88 21.59 1.08
C VAL A 323 -0.85 22.16 -0.32
N THR A 324 -0.91 23.50 -0.44
CA THR A 324 -0.98 24.22 -1.72
C THR A 324 0.09 25.30 -1.83
N ASP A 325 0.13 26.00 -2.97
CA ASP A 325 0.97 27.19 -3.22
C ASP A 325 2.47 26.91 -3.08
N PHE A 326 2.91 25.83 -3.69
CA PHE A 326 4.32 25.49 -3.82
C PHE A 326 5.03 26.42 -4.79
N ALA A 327 6.32 26.64 -4.61
CA ALA A 327 7.11 27.41 -5.54
C ALA A 327 7.21 26.70 -6.91
N GLN A 328 7.27 27.49 -7.99
CA GLN A 328 7.28 27.03 -9.36
C GLN A 328 8.44 26.08 -9.69
N ASP A 329 9.62 26.33 -9.16
CA ASP A 329 10.83 25.53 -9.37
C ASP A 329 10.76 24.16 -8.67
N LYS A 330 9.89 24.02 -7.68
CA LYS A 330 9.66 22.77 -6.91
C LYS A 330 8.64 21.83 -7.55
N ARG A 331 7.95 22.26 -8.61
CA ARG A 331 6.90 21.47 -9.26
C ARG A 331 7.26 21.08 -10.71
N PRO A 332 6.77 19.93 -11.20
CA PRO A 332 7.03 19.48 -12.56
C PRO A 332 6.51 20.46 -13.62
N PHE A 333 7.13 20.44 -14.80
CA PHE A 333 6.77 21.32 -15.92
C PHE A 333 5.34 21.11 -16.46
N TYR A 334 4.77 19.94 -16.27
CA TYR A 334 3.43 19.59 -16.73
C TYR A 334 2.30 20.05 -15.78
N HIS A 335 2.61 20.68 -14.64
CA HIS A 335 1.60 21.36 -13.85
C HIS A 335 1.12 22.64 -14.53
N MET A 336 -0.20 22.84 -14.56
CA MET A 336 -0.76 24.12 -14.97
C MET A 336 -0.31 25.22 -14.01
N ARG A 337 -0.15 26.43 -14.54
CA ARG A 337 0.16 27.63 -13.74
C ARG A 337 -0.95 28.64 -13.92
N ASP A 338 -1.25 29.39 -12.87
CA ASP A 338 -2.14 30.53 -12.95
C ASP A 338 -1.48 31.74 -13.63
N GLU A 339 -2.19 32.88 -13.69
CA GLU A 339 -1.68 34.13 -14.28
C GLU A 339 -0.49 34.72 -13.51
N GLN A 340 -0.30 34.37 -12.25
CA GLN A 340 0.81 34.76 -11.39
C GLN A 340 1.99 33.80 -11.47
N GLY A 341 1.85 32.69 -12.19
CA GLY A 341 2.87 31.64 -12.35
C GLY A 341 2.84 30.59 -11.21
N VAL A 342 1.84 30.61 -10.35
CA VAL A 342 1.71 29.64 -9.25
C VAL A 342 1.22 28.29 -9.79
N PRO A 343 1.94 27.18 -9.50
CA PRO A 343 1.52 25.84 -9.91
C PRO A 343 0.18 25.46 -9.29
N GLN A 344 -0.74 25.00 -10.12
CA GLN A 344 -2.08 24.55 -9.72
C GLN A 344 -2.04 23.09 -9.28
N GLY A 345 -1.43 22.86 -8.13
CA GLY A 345 -1.22 21.53 -7.55
C GLY A 345 -1.15 21.54 -6.04
N TYR A 346 -1.17 20.35 -5.49
CA TYR A 346 -1.19 20.11 -4.06
C TYR A 346 -0.43 18.85 -3.69
N ASP A 347 -0.06 18.74 -2.41
CA ASP A 347 0.29 17.48 -1.78
C ASP A 347 -0.75 17.16 -0.70
N LEU A 348 -1.06 15.87 -0.52
CA LEU A 348 -1.87 15.42 0.59
C LEU A 348 -0.98 14.75 1.63
N ILE A 349 -1.01 15.29 2.84
CA ILE A 349 -0.29 14.77 3.98
C ILE A 349 -1.26 14.03 4.91
N TRP A 350 -0.91 12.83 5.31
CA TRP A 350 -1.61 12.07 6.35
C TRP A 350 -0.65 11.72 7.48
N ARG A 351 -1.02 12.09 8.71
CA ARG A 351 -0.19 11.86 9.91
C ARG A 351 1.24 12.35 9.77
N GLY A 352 1.44 13.50 9.09
CA GLY A 352 2.76 14.10 8.88
C GLY A 352 3.63 13.39 7.86
N VAL A 353 3.02 12.66 6.93
CA VAL A 353 3.69 12.01 5.81
C VAL A 353 2.91 12.29 4.53
N GLU A 354 3.58 12.80 3.50
CA GLU A 354 3.03 12.94 2.17
C GLU A 354 2.65 11.57 1.59
N ILE A 355 1.38 11.42 1.21
CA ILE A 355 0.86 10.20 0.57
C ILE A 355 0.54 10.38 -0.90
N THR A 356 0.31 11.61 -1.33
CA THR A 356 -0.13 11.97 -2.68
C THR A 356 0.48 13.28 -3.12
N SER A 357 0.80 13.39 -4.40
CA SER A 357 0.96 14.64 -5.12
C SER A 357 -0.02 14.68 -6.28
N GLY A 358 -0.85 15.73 -6.36
CA GLY A 358 -1.88 15.92 -7.37
C GLY A 358 -1.86 17.30 -7.99
N ALA A 359 -2.44 17.44 -9.18
CA ALA A 359 -2.50 18.72 -9.87
C ALA A 359 -3.52 18.76 -11.00
N GLN A 360 -3.94 19.96 -11.35
CA GLN A 360 -4.42 20.27 -12.69
C GLN A 360 -3.21 20.34 -13.62
N ARG A 361 -3.32 19.73 -14.81
CA ARG A 361 -2.23 19.64 -15.78
C ARG A 361 -2.31 20.74 -16.81
N GLU A 362 -1.16 21.18 -17.31
CA GLU A 362 -1.11 22.08 -18.46
C GLU A 362 -1.53 21.32 -19.73
N HIS A 363 -2.64 21.69 -20.29
CA HIS A 363 -3.23 21.05 -21.47
C HIS A 363 -3.03 21.85 -22.76
N ARG A 364 -2.58 23.11 -22.64
CA ARG A 364 -2.36 24.00 -23.78
C ARG A 364 -0.95 23.75 -24.33
N TYR A 365 -0.87 23.29 -25.57
CA TYR A 365 0.37 22.87 -26.21
C TYR A 365 1.53 23.87 -26.08
N ASP A 366 1.28 25.15 -26.44
CA ASP A 366 2.32 26.19 -26.43
C ASP A 366 2.84 26.48 -25.00
N HIS A 367 1.95 26.50 -24.01
CA HIS A 367 2.30 26.68 -22.61
C HIS A 367 3.11 25.50 -22.08
N LEU A 368 2.71 24.29 -22.43
CA LEU A 368 3.41 23.06 -22.02
C LEU A 368 4.84 23.02 -22.62
N CYS A 369 4.98 23.37 -23.88
CA CYS A 369 6.30 23.46 -24.52
C CYS A 369 7.17 24.53 -23.87
N ALA A 370 6.62 25.69 -23.52
CA ALA A 370 7.35 26.77 -22.83
C ALA A 370 7.81 26.30 -21.43
N ASN A 371 6.93 25.66 -20.66
CA ASN A 371 7.26 25.10 -19.33
C ASN A 371 8.36 24.02 -19.41
N ALA A 372 8.31 23.16 -20.43
CA ALA A 372 9.34 22.15 -20.68
C ALA A 372 10.70 22.77 -21.03
N ALA A 373 10.70 23.78 -21.90
CA ALA A 373 11.91 24.52 -22.29
C ALA A 373 12.55 25.24 -21.10
N GLU A 374 11.74 25.85 -20.22
CA GLU A 374 12.21 26.49 -18.98
C GLU A 374 12.97 25.53 -18.07
N LYS A 375 12.51 24.25 -17.98
CA LYS A 375 13.19 23.18 -17.24
C LYS A 375 14.33 22.52 -18.02
N GLY A 376 14.64 22.97 -19.24
CA GLY A 376 15.69 22.40 -20.08
C GLY A 376 15.35 21.03 -20.69
N LEU A 377 14.07 20.65 -20.78
CA LEU A 377 13.60 19.32 -21.20
C LEU A 377 13.06 19.28 -22.64
N GLY A 378 13.14 20.36 -23.43
CA GLY A 378 12.39 20.52 -24.67
C GLY A 378 12.43 19.34 -25.65
N GLU A 379 13.60 18.87 -26.07
CA GLU A 379 13.69 17.74 -27.00
C GLU A 379 13.42 16.39 -26.33
N ASP A 380 13.81 16.23 -25.10
CA ASP A 380 13.67 14.94 -24.34
C ASP A 380 12.22 14.54 -24.15
N VAL A 381 11.30 15.51 -24.05
CA VAL A 381 9.87 15.29 -23.82
C VAL A 381 9.01 15.61 -25.05
N LYS A 382 9.61 15.77 -26.21
CA LYS A 382 8.91 16.11 -27.46
C LYS A 382 7.82 15.12 -27.84
N PHE A 383 8.07 13.81 -27.65
CA PHE A 383 7.07 12.77 -27.88
C PHE A 383 5.83 12.95 -27.00
N TYR A 384 6.01 13.44 -25.76
CA TYR A 384 4.93 13.68 -24.82
C TYR A 384 4.17 14.97 -25.15
N THR A 385 4.87 16.09 -25.42
CA THR A 385 4.20 17.35 -25.75
C THR A 385 3.37 17.23 -27.02
N GLU A 386 3.77 16.37 -27.98
CA GLU A 386 3.05 16.15 -29.23
C GLU A 386 1.60 15.65 -29.03
N PHE A 387 1.29 14.97 -27.91
CA PHE A 387 -0.09 14.52 -27.60
C PHE A 387 -1.06 15.69 -27.51
N PHE A 388 -0.59 16.84 -27.04
CA PHE A 388 -1.42 18.02 -26.77
C PHE A 388 -1.67 18.87 -28.00
N ARG A 389 -0.86 18.68 -29.04
CA ARG A 389 -0.92 19.46 -30.26
C ARG A 389 -2.23 19.31 -31.04
N TYR A 390 -2.86 18.14 -30.92
CA TYR A 390 -4.07 17.80 -31.67
C TYR A 390 -5.36 17.99 -30.86
N GLY A 391 -5.27 18.71 -29.76
CA GLY A 391 -6.36 18.97 -28.84
C GLY A 391 -6.34 18.02 -27.65
N CYS A 392 -6.30 18.60 -26.45
CA CYS A 392 -6.36 17.88 -25.21
C CYS A 392 -7.31 18.63 -24.26
N PRO A 393 -8.27 17.95 -23.62
CA PRO A 393 -9.15 18.63 -22.68
C PRO A 393 -8.39 19.08 -21.42
N PRO A 394 -8.89 20.09 -20.68
CA PRO A 394 -8.41 20.36 -19.32
C PRO A 394 -8.51 19.07 -18.50
N HIS A 395 -7.48 18.72 -17.75
CA HIS A 395 -7.43 17.49 -16.98
C HIS A 395 -6.55 17.62 -15.75
N GLY A 396 -6.71 16.70 -14.83
CA GLY A 396 -5.95 16.61 -13.62
C GLY A 396 -5.96 15.21 -13.04
N GLY A 397 -5.13 14.99 -12.06
CA GLY A 397 -5.02 13.70 -11.43
C GLY A 397 -3.95 13.65 -10.35
N PHE A 398 -3.82 12.49 -9.74
CA PHE A 398 -2.88 12.26 -8.65
C PHE A 398 -2.36 10.82 -8.66
N ALA A 399 -1.41 10.54 -7.77
CA ALA A 399 -0.88 9.22 -7.53
C ALA A 399 -0.74 8.96 -6.03
N ILE A 400 -1.17 7.79 -5.56
CA ILE A 400 -1.04 7.34 -4.17
C ILE A 400 -0.09 6.14 -4.11
N GLY A 401 0.93 6.20 -3.25
CA GLY A 401 1.76 5.04 -2.93
C GLY A 401 0.98 4.05 -2.05
N VAL A 402 0.59 2.90 -2.60
CA VAL A 402 -0.20 1.88 -1.88
C VAL A 402 0.54 1.35 -0.65
N ASP A 403 1.84 1.11 -0.80
CA ASP A 403 2.69 0.62 0.30
C ASP A 403 2.82 1.67 1.42
N ARG A 404 2.95 2.96 1.05
CA ARG A 404 3.00 4.08 2.00
C ARG A 404 1.66 4.27 2.72
N LEU A 405 0.56 4.16 2.00
CA LEU A 405 -0.78 4.21 2.58
C LEU A 405 -0.98 3.07 3.58
N THR A 406 -0.60 1.83 3.22
CA THR A 406 -0.65 0.66 4.10
C THR A 406 0.22 0.86 5.35
N MET A 407 1.43 1.40 5.19
CA MET A 407 2.36 1.75 6.27
C MET A 407 1.68 2.66 7.31
N LEU A 408 1.00 3.71 6.85
CA LEU A 408 0.33 4.67 7.73
C LEU A 408 -0.96 4.13 8.35
N PHE A 409 -1.72 3.31 7.63
CA PHE A 409 -2.89 2.63 8.19
C PHE A 409 -2.54 1.80 9.42
N LEU A 410 -1.41 1.09 9.34
CA LEU A 410 -1.02 0.09 10.34
C LEU A 410 0.08 0.58 11.28
N GLY A 411 0.62 1.81 11.08
CA GLY A 411 1.70 2.36 11.89
C GLY A 411 2.98 1.53 11.88
N ILE A 412 3.31 0.92 10.75
CA ILE A 412 4.46 0.04 10.54
C ILE A 412 5.49 0.67 9.60
N PRO A 413 6.76 0.24 9.60
CA PRO A 413 7.74 0.67 8.60
C PRO A 413 7.35 0.21 7.18
N ILE A 414 7.77 0.96 6.15
CA ILE A 414 7.53 0.61 4.73
C ILE A 414 8.05 -0.79 4.40
N LYS A 415 9.16 -1.21 5.00
CA LYS A 415 9.75 -2.54 4.82
C LYS A 415 8.79 -3.68 5.20
N GLU A 416 7.93 -3.47 6.20
CA GLU A 416 6.92 -4.46 6.61
C GLU A 416 5.65 -4.39 5.75
N ALA A 417 5.30 -3.20 5.23
CA ALA A 417 4.13 -3.01 4.37
C ALA A 417 4.28 -3.64 2.98
N MET A 418 5.50 -4.00 2.58
CA MET A 418 5.79 -4.61 1.29
C MET A 418 5.94 -6.13 1.40
N PHE A 419 5.47 -6.86 0.39
CA PHE A 419 5.66 -8.31 0.33
C PHE A 419 7.15 -8.67 0.32
N LEU A 420 7.92 -8.06 -0.59
CA LEU A 420 9.38 -8.13 -0.64
C LEU A 420 9.93 -6.72 -0.86
N PHE A 421 10.59 -6.19 0.15
CA PHE A 421 11.19 -4.86 0.08
C PHE A 421 12.38 -4.83 -0.89
N ARG A 422 12.43 -3.77 -1.73
CA ARG A 422 13.57 -3.44 -2.57
C ARG A 422 14.12 -2.09 -2.17
N GLY A 423 15.42 -2.06 -1.93
CA GLY A 423 16.17 -0.84 -1.59
C GLY A 423 17.56 -0.88 -2.20
N PRO A 424 18.37 0.19 -2.02
CA PRO A 424 19.71 0.25 -2.63
C PRO A 424 20.59 -0.97 -2.35
N ASP A 425 20.49 -1.54 -1.14
CA ASP A 425 21.32 -2.64 -0.67
C ASP A 425 20.58 -3.99 -0.61
N ARG A 426 19.30 -4.04 -1.05
CA ARG A 426 18.49 -5.27 -0.97
C ARG A 426 17.80 -5.58 -2.29
N LEU A 427 18.25 -6.68 -2.90
CA LEU A 427 17.69 -7.23 -4.14
C LEU A 427 17.17 -8.67 -3.95
N HIS A 428 17.56 -9.34 -2.90
CA HIS A 428 17.11 -10.68 -2.52
C HIS A 428 16.30 -10.63 -1.21
N PRO A 429 15.42 -11.62 -1.00
CA PRO A 429 14.79 -11.80 0.28
C PRO A 429 15.80 -11.86 1.38
#